data_8bc91ae9b86d33cbc5f8f095fdbe391c
#
_entry.id   8bc91ae9b86d33cbc5f8f095fdbe391c
#
_cell.length_a   1.000
_cell.length_b   1.000
_cell.length_c   1.000
_cell.angle_alpha   90.00
_cell.angle_beta   90.00
_cell.angle_gamma   90.00
#
_symmetry.space_group_name_H-M   'P 1'
#
loop_
_entity.id
_entity.type
_entity.pdbx_description
1 polymer ?
#
loop_
_entity_poly.entity_id
_entity_poly.type
_entity_poly.pdbx_seq_one_letter_code
_entity_poly.pdbx_strand_id
1 'polypeptide(L)'
;DDLALLMVSVSDNTAANLLMERLGMDRINASMRALGLGRTVLGRRMLDFEAKKRGEDNFTSPRDVADLLSRMLSGPELSPEWRARVFDILSAQKLNSKLPANIPFADVDDIETFLAHKTAELPGCEHDAGVFFHRGSRPVVTVVLTEGIGHRVEGAAFCARIGKIVYDAFLPEQ
;
A
#
# COMPACT_ATOMS: atom_id res chain seq x y z
N ASP A 1 1.42 -16.72 6.94
CA ASP A 1 0.38 -15.67 6.87
C ASP A 1 0.54 -14.60 7.96
N ASP A 2 0.81 -14.98 9.23
CA ASP A 2 0.84 -14.05 10.36
C ASP A 2 1.83 -12.90 10.20
N LEU A 3 3.05 -13.19 9.70
CA LEU A 3 4.03 -12.14 9.43
C LEU A 3 3.55 -11.16 8.34
N ALA A 4 2.89 -11.64 7.29
CA ALA A 4 2.33 -10.78 6.26
C ALA A 4 1.20 -9.91 6.82
N LEU A 5 0.33 -10.49 7.66
CA LEU A 5 -0.74 -9.76 8.33
C LEU A 5 -0.18 -8.66 9.25
N LEU A 6 0.82 -8.95 10.09
CA LEU A 6 1.45 -7.95 10.97
C LEU A 6 2.16 -6.85 10.17
N MET A 7 2.94 -7.24 9.14
CA MET A 7 3.64 -6.29 8.26
C MET A 7 2.66 -5.32 7.59
N VAL A 8 1.50 -5.80 7.15
CA VAL A 8 0.52 -4.97 6.44
C VAL A 8 -0.39 -4.22 7.41
N SER A 9 -1.03 -4.90 8.36
CA SER A 9 -2.11 -4.31 9.18
C SER A 9 -1.63 -3.24 10.16
N VAL A 10 -0.47 -3.43 10.78
CA VAL A 10 0.12 -2.50 11.75
C VAL A 10 1.51 -1.99 11.35
N SER A 11 1.93 -2.27 10.13
CA SER A 11 3.23 -1.84 9.59
C SER A 11 4.44 -2.32 10.44
N ASP A 12 4.38 -3.57 10.93
CA ASP A 12 5.43 -4.14 11.79
C ASP A 12 6.74 -4.35 11.02
N ASN A 13 7.79 -3.63 11.42
CA ASN A 13 9.10 -3.69 10.77
C ASN A 13 9.85 -4.98 11.06
N THR A 14 9.60 -5.63 12.20
CA THR A 14 10.20 -6.93 12.53
C THR A 14 9.65 -8.01 11.62
N ALA A 15 8.33 -8.04 11.45
CA ALA A 15 7.66 -8.96 10.53
C ALA A 15 8.15 -8.77 9.09
N ALA A 16 8.29 -7.50 8.64
CA ALA A 16 8.85 -7.19 7.33
C ALA A 16 10.29 -7.72 7.17
N ASN A 17 11.16 -7.49 8.15
CA ASN A 17 12.54 -7.94 8.11
C ASN A 17 12.66 -9.47 8.13
N LEU A 18 11.82 -10.17 8.89
CA LEU A 18 11.77 -11.64 8.88
C LEU A 18 11.32 -12.19 7.53
N LEU A 19 10.36 -11.55 6.87
CA LEU A 19 9.97 -11.91 5.51
C LEU A 19 11.08 -11.65 4.49
N MET A 20 11.78 -10.51 4.58
CA MET A 20 12.94 -10.21 3.74
C MET A 20 14.05 -11.25 3.90
N GLU A 21 14.32 -11.67 5.13
CA GLU A 21 15.31 -12.71 5.41
C GLU A 21 14.89 -14.07 4.84
N ARG A 22 13.64 -14.45 5.04
CA ARG A 22 13.10 -15.73 4.56
C ARG A 22 13.03 -15.80 3.03
N LEU A 23 12.66 -14.72 2.37
CA LEU A 23 12.51 -14.68 0.92
C LEU A 23 13.82 -14.37 0.19
N GLY A 24 14.72 -13.61 0.81
CA GLY A 24 15.94 -13.08 0.23
C GLY A 24 15.70 -11.82 -0.58
N MET A 25 16.40 -10.73 -0.22
CA MET A 25 16.24 -9.43 -0.87
C MET A 25 16.52 -9.48 -2.38
N ASP A 26 17.53 -10.24 -2.80
CA ASP A 26 17.86 -10.42 -4.22
C ASP A 26 16.72 -11.07 -5.01
N ARG A 27 16.05 -12.07 -4.42
CA ARG A 27 14.88 -12.72 -5.04
C ARG A 27 13.69 -11.78 -5.12
N ILE A 28 13.45 -10.98 -4.07
CA ILE A 28 12.42 -9.95 -4.09
C ILE A 28 12.68 -8.96 -5.23
N ASN A 29 13.90 -8.43 -5.31
CA ASN A 29 14.28 -7.50 -6.37
C ASN A 29 14.22 -8.12 -7.77
N ALA A 30 14.62 -9.40 -7.92
CA ALA A 30 14.48 -10.12 -9.18
C ALA A 30 13.00 -10.26 -9.60
N SER A 31 12.10 -10.53 -8.65
CA SER A 31 10.67 -10.61 -8.91
C SER A 31 10.10 -9.24 -9.33
N MET A 32 10.50 -8.14 -8.67
CA MET A 32 10.09 -6.79 -9.06
C MET A 32 10.53 -6.47 -10.50
N ARG A 33 11.77 -6.78 -10.86
CA ARG A 33 12.24 -6.60 -12.25
C ARG A 33 11.49 -7.46 -13.27
N ALA A 34 11.22 -8.71 -12.94
CA ALA A 34 10.45 -9.61 -13.81
C ALA A 34 9.01 -9.13 -14.05
N LEU A 35 8.43 -8.43 -13.07
CA LEU A 35 7.13 -7.77 -13.20
C LEU A 35 7.19 -6.42 -13.93
N GLY A 36 8.38 -5.96 -14.35
CA GLY A 36 8.56 -4.68 -15.02
C GLY A 36 8.57 -3.45 -14.10
N LEU A 37 8.67 -3.66 -12.77
CA LEU A 37 8.67 -2.58 -11.77
C LEU A 37 10.09 -2.01 -11.62
N GLY A 38 10.54 -1.29 -12.65
CA GLY A 38 11.94 -0.92 -12.82
C GLY A 38 12.47 0.15 -11.85
N ARG A 39 11.57 0.85 -11.15
CA ARG A 39 11.92 1.85 -10.14
C ARG A 39 11.76 1.35 -8.71
N THR A 40 11.37 0.08 -8.53
CA THR A 40 11.18 -0.52 -7.23
C THR A 40 12.41 -1.35 -6.85
N VAL A 41 13.07 -0.93 -5.77
CA VAL A 41 14.30 -1.55 -5.26
C VAL A 41 14.21 -1.67 -3.75
N LEU A 42 14.44 -2.87 -3.25
CA LEU A 42 14.65 -3.16 -1.84
C LEU A 42 16.16 -3.16 -1.57
N GLY A 43 16.70 -2.02 -1.11
CA GLY A 43 18.13 -1.82 -0.91
C GLY A 43 18.61 -2.08 0.51
N ARG A 44 17.72 -2.01 1.51
CA ARG A 44 18.05 -2.22 2.92
C ARG A 44 16.89 -2.81 3.72
N ARG A 45 17.21 -3.34 4.89
CA ARG A 45 16.21 -3.74 5.88
C ARG A 45 15.48 -2.53 6.46
N MET A 46 14.30 -2.77 6.99
CA MET A 46 13.57 -1.75 7.74
C MET A 46 14.37 -1.33 8.97
N LEU A 47 14.40 -0.01 9.23
CA LEU A 47 15.13 0.62 10.34
C LEU A 47 16.67 0.52 10.27
N ASP A 48 17.25 0.03 9.19
CA ASP A 48 18.71 0.04 8.97
C ASP A 48 19.16 1.44 8.52
N PHE A 49 19.33 2.34 9.47
CA PHE A 49 19.76 3.72 9.22
C PHE A 49 21.25 3.82 8.85
N GLU A 50 22.06 2.82 9.20
CA GLU A 50 23.48 2.79 8.80
C GLU A 50 23.62 2.45 7.32
N ALA A 51 22.83 1.52 6.80
CA ALA A 51 22.74 1.27 5.36
C ALA A 51 22.29 2.55 4.62
N LYS A 52 21.28 3.24 5.14
CA LYS A 52 20.81 4.51 4.55
C LYS A 52 21.90 5.58 4.50
N LYS A 53 22.75 5.73 5.54
CA LYS A 53 23.87 6.65 5.53
C LYS A 53 24.92 6.32 4.46
N ARG A 54 25.06 5.03 4.09
CA ARG A 54 25.91 4.58 2.99
C ARG A 54 25.30 4.78 1.60
N GLY A 55 24.09 5.35 1.52
CA GLY A 55 23.36 5.54 0.25
C GLY A 55 22.53 4.32 -0.19
N GLU A 56 22.45 3.27 0.64
CA GLU A 56 21.60 2.13 0.41
C GLU A 56 20.19 2.47 0.92
N ASP A 57 19.19 2.57 0.03
CA ASP A 57 17.81 2.87 0.45
C ASP A 57 16.79 2.06 -0.36
N ASN A 58 15.56 2.06 0.10
CA ASN A 58 14.43 1.45 -0.56
C ASN A 58 13.75 2.50 -1.44
N PHE A 59 13.53 2.17 -2.71
CA PHE A 59 12.93 3.07 -3.68
C PHE A 59 11.73 2.42 -4.35
N THR A 60 10.77 3.25 -4.74
CA THR A 60 9.66 2.88 -5.61
C THR A 60 9.14 4.12 -6.35
N SER A 61 8.14 3.94 -7.18
CA SER A 61 7.40 5.02 -7.83
C SER A 61 5.89 4.80 -7.74
N PRO A 62 5.07 5.85 -7.83
CA PRO A 62 3.61 5.68 -7.86
C PRO A 62 3.16 4.74 -8.98
N ARG A 63 3.82 4.79 -10.13
CA ARG A 63 3.54 3.91 -11.26
C ARG A 63 3.80 2.45 -10.93
N ASP A 64 4.97 2.13 -10.38
CA ASP A 64 5.32 0.74 -10.04
C ASP A 64 4.36 0.17 -9.00
N VAL A 65 3.98 0.96 -7.98
CA VAL A 65 3.03 0.52 -6.96
C VAL A 65 1.64 0.32 -7.57
N ALA A 66 1.18 1.21 -8.45
CA ALA A 66 -0.09 1.08 -9.14
C ALA A 66 -0.11 -0.15 -10.06
N ASP A 67 0.96 -0.38 -10.81
CA ASP A 67 1.11 -1.55 -11.68
C ASP A 67 1.11 -2.86 -10.86
N LEU A 68 1.79 -2.88 -9.70
CA LEU A 68 1.78 -4.02 -8.79
C LEU A 68 0.37 -4.31 -8.25
N LEU A 69 -0.32 -3.30 -7.73
CA LEU A 69 -1.70 -3.45 -7.23
C LEU A 69 -2.66 -3.91 -8.33
N SER A 70 -2.52 -3.37 -9.54
CA SER A 70 -3.34 -3.77 -10.70
C SER A 70 -3.10 -5.22 -11.10
N ARG A 71 -1.84 -5.70 -11.06
CA ARG A 71 -1.50 -7.10 -11.29
C ARG A 71 -2.04 -8.00 -10.19
N MET A 72 -1.93 -7.60 -8.93
CA MET A 72 -2.55 -8.33 -7.82
C MET A 72 -4.07 -8.43 -7.99
N LEU A 73 -4.72 -7.39 -8.52
CA LEU A 73 -6.16 -7.33 -8.72
C LEU A 73 -6.65 -8.23 -9.85
N SER A 74 -5.94 -8.28 -10.98
CA SER A 74 -6.43 -8.95 -12.20
C SER A 74 -5.36 -9.67 -13.03
N GLY A 75 -4.09 -9.61 -12.64
CA GLY A 75 -3.00 -10.26 -13.37
C GLY A 75 -3.00 -11.79 -13.25
N PRO A 76 -2.25 -12.46 -14.10
CA PRO A 76 -2.15 -13.93 -14.11
C PRO A 76 -1.23 -14.47 -13.00
N GLU A 77 -0.53 -13.61 -12.27
CA GLU A 77 0.49 -14.00 -11.29
C GLU A 77 -0.10 -14.64 -10.03
N LEU A 78 -1.37 -14.33 -9.71
CA LEU A 78 -2.06 -14.86 -8.54
C LEU A 78 -3.28 -15.70 -8.95
N SER A 79 -3.43 -16.87 -8.32
CA SER A 79 -4.69 -17.60 -8.36
C SER A 79 -5.83 -16.80 -7.69
N PRO A 80 -7.10 -17.08 -8.00
CA PRO A 80 -8.22 -16.41 -7.33
C PRO A 80 -8.16 -16.47 -5.80
N GLU A 81 -7.75 -17.61 -5.24
CA GLU A 81 -7.59 -17.82 -3.81
C GLU A 81 -6.50 -16.91 -3.20
N TRP A 82 -5.31 -16.87 -3.80
CA TRP A 82 -4.23 -16.00 -3.34
C TRP A 82 -4.55 -14.52 -3.52
N ARG A 83 -5.28 -14.18 -4.57
CA ARG A 83 -5.79 -12.83 -4.78
C ARG A 83 -6.72 -12.40 -3.64
N ALA A 84 -7.72 -13.21 -3.31
CA ALA A 84 -8.62 -12.95 -2.19
C ALA A 84 -7.80 -12.76 -0.90
N ARG A 85 -6.85 -13.68 -0.62
CA ARG A 85 -6.03 -13.60 0.57
C ARG A 85 -5.18 -12.33 0.68
N VAL A 86 -4.60 -11.87 -0.42
CA VAL A 86 -3.84 -10.60 -0.45
C VAL A 86 -4.73 -9.41 -0.10
N PHE A 87 -5.93 -9.35 -0.69
CA PHE A 87 -6.84 -8.23 -0.41
C PHE A 87 -7.48 -8.32 0.98
N ASP A 88 -7.71 -9.51 1.53
CA ASP A 88 -8.10 -9.68 2.94
C ASP A 88 -7.03 -9.10 3.89
N ILE A 89 -5.75 -9.38 3.63
CA ILE A 89 -4.65 -8.84 4.43
C ILE A 89 -4.55 -7.32 4.29
N LEU A 90 -4.67 -6.78 3.07
CA LEU A 90 -4.64 -5.33 2.82
C LEU A 90 -5.82 -4.60 3.45
N SER A 91 -7.00 -5.23 3.49
CA SER A 91 -8.22 -4.68 4.13
C SER A 91 -8.12 -4.67 5.66
N ALA A 92 -7.25 -5.49 6.24
CA ALA A 92 -7.01 -5.52 7.67
C ALA A 92 -6.17 -4.34 8.20
N GLN A 93 -5.80 -3.37 7.35
CA GLN A 93 -5.02 -2.18 7.74
C GLN A 93 -5.68 -1.40 8.88
N LYS A 94 -4.88 -1.04 9.90
CA LYS A 94 -5.34 -0.31 11.09
C LYS A 94 -4.94 1.17 11.10
N LEU A 95 -4.04 1.58 10.20
CA LEU A 95 -3.55 2.96 10.12
C LEU A 95 -4.40 3.75 9.10
N ASN A 96 -5.54 4.24 9.53
CA ASN A 96 -6.59 4.78 8.67
C ASN A 96 -6.63 6.32 8.60
N SER A 97 -5.54 7.00 8.96
CA SER A 97 -5.47 8.48 8.98
C SER A 97 -5.20 9.13 7.62
N LYS A 98 -5.09 8.35 6.54
CA LYS A 98 -4.72 8.81 5.19
C LYS A 98 -5.86 8.59 4.19
N LEU A 99 -5.68 7.82 3.13
CA LEU A 99 -6.70 7.62 2.09
C LEU A 99 -8.13 7.39 2.62
N PRO A 100 -8.37 6.57 3.66
CA PRO A 100 -9.72 6.32 4.17
C PRO A 100 -10.28 7.42 5.09
N ALA A 101 -9.46 8.36 5.60
CA ALA A 101 -9.84 9.23 6.72
C ALA A 101 -11.07 10.12 6.48
N ASN A 102 -11.32 10.54 5.24
CA ASN A 102 -12.44 11.43 4.88
C ASN A 102 -13.56 10.71 4.09
N ILE A 103 -13.54 9.38 4.08
CA ILE A 103 -14.52 8.58 3.36
C ILE A 103 -15.64 8.19 4.31
N PRO A 104 -16.91 8.44 3.97
CA PRO A 104 -18.02 7.91 4.74
C PRO A 104 -18.12 6.41 4.47
N PHE A 105 -17.56 5.59 5.37
CA PHE A 105 -17.83 4.16 5.33
C PHE A 105 -19.22 3.94 5.90
N ALA A 106 -20.08 3.23 5.15
CA ALA A 106 -21.41 2.86 5.61
C ALA A 106 -21.34 2.03 6.90
N ASP A 107 -22.43 2.01 7.64
CA ASP A 107 -22.57 1.25 8.88
C ASP A 107 -22.17 -0.21 8.70
N VAL A 108 -21.75 -0.85 9.80
CA VAL A 108 -21.07 -2.16 9.85
C VAL A 108 -21.87 -3.28 9.16
N ASP A 109 -23.15 -3.09 8.93
CA ASP A 109 -24.06 -4.10 8.35
C ASP A 109 -24.24 -3.99 6.83
N ASP A 110 -23.80 -2.89 6.19
CA ASP A 110 -23.87 -2.73 4.73
C ASP A 110 -22.58 -2.13 4.18
N ILE A 111 -21.55 -2.96 4.11
CA ILE A 111 -20.24 -2.57 3.56
C ILE A 111 -20.36 -2.49 2.04
N GLU A 112 -20.80 -1.35 1.53
CA GLU A 112 -20.80 -1.07 0.10
C GLU A 112 -19.42 -0.69 -0.41
N THR A 113 -18.64 -0.02 0.43
CA THR A 113 -17.29 0.45 0.09
C THR A 113 -16.28 -0.01 1.12
N PHE A 114 -15.15 -0.54 0.67
CA PHE A 114 -13.98 -0.77 1.52
C PHE A 114 -12.68 -0.44 0.78
N LEU A 115 -11.63 -0.18 1.54
CA LEU A 115 -10.31 0.12 1.02
C LEU A 115 -9.32 -0.94 1.52
N ALA A 116 -8.72 -1.65 0.59
CA ALA A 116 -7.58 -2.52 0.84
C ALA A 116 -6.30 -1.73 0.57
N HIS A 117 -5.50 -1.39 1.63
CA HIS A 117 -4.41 -0.45 1.47
C HIS A 117 -3.19 -0.73 2.36
N LYS A 118 -2.09 -0.03 2.07
CA LYS A 118 -0.88 -0.02 2.88
C LYS A 118 -0.31 1.38 2.97
N THR A 119 -0.12 1.83 4.21
CA THR A 119 0.53 3.10 4.54
C THR A 119 2.05 2.96 4.64
N ALA A 120 2.78 4.06 4.44
CA ALA A 120 4.19 4.16 4.81
C ALA A 120 4.51 5.57 5.33
N GLU A 121 5.50 5.65 6.21
CA GLU A 121 5.87 6.87 6.91
C GLU A 121 7.37 6.94 7.10
N LEU A 122 7.94 8.07 6.70
CA LEU A 122 9.34 8.44 6.93
C LEU A 122 9.42 9.93 7.27
N PRO A 123 10.50 10.42 7.88
CA PRO A 123 10.70 11.86 8.02
C PRO A 123 10.56 12.55 6.65
N GLY A 124 9.62 13.49 6.56
CA GLY A 124 9.32 14.22 5.31
C GLY A 124 8.49 13.47 4.27
N CYS A 125 8.01 12.28 4.56
CA CYS A 125 7.20 11.49 3.63
C CYS A 125 5.99 10.86 4.33
N GLU A 126 4.84 10.97 3.70
CA GLU A 126 3.59 10.30 4.10
C GLU A 126 2.99 9.65 2.86
N HIS A 127 2.85 8.34 2.89
CA HIS A 127 2.40 7.56 1.73
C HIS A 127 1.19 6.73 2.08
N ASP A 128 0.35 6.49 1.10
CA ASP A 128 -0.70 5.49 1.15
C ASP A 128 -1.02 4.98 -0.25
N ALA A 129 -1.24 3.69 -0.39
CA ALA A 129 -1.56 3.05 -1.65
C ALA A 129 -2.54 1.91 -1.44
N GLY A 130 -3.56 1.82 -2.28
CA GLY A 130 -4.57 0.79 -2.13
C GLY A 130 -5.55 0.70 -3.28
N VAL A 131 -6.53 -0.15 -3.08
CA VAL A 131 -7.61 -0.40 -4.02
C VAL A 131 -8.95 -0.15 -3.33
N PHE A 132 -9.71 0.78 -3.85
CA PHE A 132 -11.10 0.98 -3.47
C PHE A 132 -11.98 -0.08 -4.15
N PHE A 133 -12.78 -0.72 -3.36
CA PHE A 133 -13.85 -1.61 -3.81
C PHE A 133 -15.19 -0.99 -3.42
N HIS A 134 -16.11 -0.94 -4.37
CA HIS A 134 -17.47 -0.50 -4.16
C HIS A 134 -18.44 -1.41 -4.92
N ARG A 135 -19.55 -1.76 -4.27
CA ARG A 135 -20.56 -2.64 -4.87
C ARG A 135 -21.07 -2.05 -6.19
N GLY A 136 -21.05 -2.83 -7.25
CA GLY A 136 -21.52 -2.42 -8.58
C GLY A 136 -20.54 -1.58 -9.39
N SER A 137 -19.41 -1.17 -8.82
CA SER A 137 -18.37 -0.40 -9.51
C SER A 137 -17.11 -1.21 -9.79
N ARG A 138 -16.29 -0.75 -10.74
CA ARG A 138 -14.96 -1.32 -10.95
C ARG A 138 -14.02 -0.88 -9.82
N PRO A 139 -13.15 -1.77 -9.33
CA PRO A 139 -12.14 -1.38 -8.35
C PRO A 139 -11.23 -0.25 -8.87
N VAL A 140 -10.88 0.68 -7.99
CA VAL A 140 -10.03 1.83 -8.32
C VAL A 140 -8.72 1.75 -7.55
N VAL A 141 -7.61 1.65 -8.28
CA VAL A 141 -6.26 1.68 -7.71
C VAL A 141 -5.87 3.14 -7.47
N THR A 142 -5.47 3.45 -6.24
CA THR A 142 -5.04 4.79 -5.84
C THR A 142 -3.68 4.71 -5.15
N VAL A 143 -2.72 5.53 -5.60
CA VAL A 143 -1.38 5.60 -5.03
C VAL A 143 -0.99 7.05 -4.78
N VAL A 144 -0.65 7.37 -3.54
CA VAL A 144 -0.17 8.68 -3.12
C VAL A 144 1.19 8.51 -2.44
N LEU A 145 2.23 8.96 -3.10
CA LEU A 145 3.58 9.05 -2.53
C LEU A 145 3.98 10.51 -2.44
N THR A 146 4.42 10.95 -1.27
CA THR A 146 4.80 12.35 -1.00
C THR A 146 6.26 12.45 -0.59
N GLU A 147 6.88 13.58 -0.83
CA GLU A 147 8.24 13.91 -0.42
C GLU A 147 8.32 15.39 -0.04
N GLY A 148 9.22 15.74 0.88
CA GLY A 148 9.42 17.13 1.31
C GLY A 148 8.29 17.70 2.17
N ILE A 149 7.51 16.85 2.83
CA ILE A 149 6.43 17.25 3.73
C ILE A 149 7.02 17.80 5.03
N GLY A 150 6.63 19.02 5.39
CA GLY A 150 7.10 19.69 6.62
C GLY A 150 6.54 19.04 7.89
N HIS A 151 5.25 18.72 7.89
CA HIS A 151 4.57 18.11 9.04
C HIS A 151 3.76 16.86 8.60
N ARG A 152 3.87 15.79 9.38
CA ARG A 152 3.15 14.52 9.13
C ARG A 152 1.63 14.72 8.97
N VAL A 153 1.04 15.61 9.78
CA VAL A 153 -0.40 15.91 9.73
C VAL A 153 -0.81 16.46 8.36
N GLU A 154 0.01 17.31 7.75
CA GLU A 154 -0.26 17.89 6.41
C GLU A 154 -0.19 16.82 5.32
N GLY A 155 0.80 15.93 5.38
CA GLY A 155 0.92 14.82 4.45
C GLY A 155 -0.23 13.83 4.56
N ALA A 156 -0.61 13.46 5.80
CA ALA A 156 -1.76 12.60 6.04
C ALA A 156 -3.07 13.25 5.54
N ALA A 157 -3.28 14.55 5.82
CA ALA A 157 -4.43 15.29 5.34
C ALA A 157 -4.46 15.42 3.81
N PHE A 158 -3.30 15.52 3.17
CA PHE A 158 -3.21 15.49 1.71
C PHE A 158 -3.66 14.14 1.14
N CYS A 159 -3.17 13.03 1.68
CA CYS A 159 -3.62 11.69 1.29
C CYS A 159 -5.13 11.52 1.50
N ALA A 160 -5.67 12.00 2.63
CA ALA A 160 -7.09 11.94 2.94
C ALA A 160 -7.96 12.72 1.93
N ARG A 161 -7.50 13.91 1.50
CA ARG A 161 -8.19 14.68 0.45
C ARG A 161 -8.19 13.94 -0.89
N ILE A 162 -7.07 13.32 -1.28
CA ILE A 162 -7.02 12.50 -2.52
C ILE A 162 -7.98 11.32 -2.41
N GLY A 163 -8.01 10.62 -1.28
CA GLY A 163 -8.97 9.54 -1.05
C GLY A 163 -10.41 9.98 -1.23
N LYS A 164 -10.78 11.15 -0.66
CA LYS A 164 -12.12 11.72 -0.82
C LYS A 164 -12.45 12.08 -2.27
N ILE A 165 -11.50 12.68 -2.99
CA ILE A 165 -11.68 13.02 -4.43
C ILE A 165 -11.93 11.75 -5.25
N VAL A 166 -11.17 10.68 -4.99
CA VAL A 166 -11.35 9.39 -5.68
C VAL A 166 -12.72 8.80 -5.35
N TYR A 167 -13.09 8.83 -4.07
CA TYR A 167 -14.39 8.35 -3.62
C TYR A 167 -15.52 9.08 -4.36
N ASP A 168 -15.52 10.41 -4.37
CA ASP A 168 -16.57 11.22 -4.97
C ASP A 168 -16.63 11.11 -6.51
N ALA A 169 -15.48 10.90 -7.16
CA ALA A 169 -15.41 10.87 -8.63
C ALA A 169 -15.72 9.51 -9.27
N PHE A 170 -15.47 8.42 -8.55
CA PHE A 170 -15.48 7.07 -9.14
C PHE A 170 -16.43 6.10 -8.46
N LEU A 171 -16.99 6.47 -7.31
CA LEU A 171 -17.99 5.66 -6.64
C LEU A 171 -19.37 6.31 -6.84
N PRO A 172 -20.43 5.54 -7.13
CA PRO A 172 -21.72 6.11 -7.49
C PRO A 172 -22.27 6.97 -6.36
N GLU A 173 -22.93 8.06 -6.74
CA GLU A 173 -23.78 8.82 -5.82
C GLU A 173 -24.90 7.91 -5.30
N GLN A 174 -25.16 7.99 -4.01
CA GLN A 174 -26.30 7.32 -3.37
C GLN A 174 -27.61 7.89 -3.86
#